data_9800ea8309c992d4b09e834482dd4bb1
#
_entry.id   9800ea8309c992d4b09e834482dd4bb1
#
_cell.length_a   1.000
_cell.length_b   1.000
_cell.length_c   1.000
_cell.angle_alpha   90.00
_cell.angle_beta   90.00
_cell.angle_gamma   90.00
#
_symmetry.space_group_name_H-M   'P 1'
#
loop_
_entity.id
_entity.type
_entity.pdbx_description
1 polymer ?
#
loop_
_entity_poly.entity_id
_entity_poly.type
_entity_poly.pdbx_seq_one_letter_code
_entity_poly.pdbx_strand_id
1 'polypeptide(L)'
;MRIFSPRHPIEQSGTLLFPVDLLAQLRDSKLPPIVVAELSGNHGGDLDKAIELIDRAAESGADAIKLQTYKPDTITVEGRDDRFLLKEGLWAGKYLSELYAEAMTPWEWHAPLAERSARHGLPLFSSPFDESAVDFLEESLSPPLYKVASFELNHFPMLRKIARTGKPVLASVGVSTGEEIERALQELRDHGCPEIVLLHCVSEYPAKPEDFHLHDMPRLGER
;
A
#
# COMPACT_ATOMS: atom_id res chain seq x y z
N MET A 1 -14.64 -26.32 10.75
CA MET A 1 -14.65 -25.80 9.37
C MET A 1 -15.66 -24.65 9.34
N ARG A 2 -15.19 -23.40 9.53
CA ARG A 2 -16.08 -22.23 9.42
C ARG A 2 -16.17 -21.86 7.95
N ILE A 3 -17.35 -22.01 7.36
CA ILE A 3 -17.67 -21.54 6.02
C ILE A 3 -17.73 -20.01 6.11
N PHE A 4 -16.81 -19.32 5.45
CA PHE A 4 -16.83 -17.86 5.32
C PHE A 4 -18.05 -17.49 4.47
N SER A 5 -19.06 -16.89 5.09
CA SER A 5 -20.10 -16.18 4.37
C SER A 5 -19.54 -14.86 3.88
N PRO A 6 -19.81 -14.41 2.64
CA PRO A 6 -19.39 -13.08 2.18
C PRO A 6 -19.97 -12.03 3.11
N ARG A 7 -19.10 -11.15 3.63
CA ARG A 7 -19.44 -10.18 4.69
C ARG A 7 -20.37 -9.05 4.24
N HIS A 8 -20.64 -8.90 2.93
CA HIS A 8 -21.43 -7.78 2.42
C HIS A 8 -22.45 -8.20 1.35
N PRO A 9 -23.76 -7.89 1.55
CA PRO A 9 -24.75 -7.97 0.48
C PRO A 9 -24.56 -6.79 -0.47
N ILE A 10 -24.56 -7.06 -1.78
CA ILE A 10 -24.54 -6.05 -2.84
C ILE A 10 -25.93 -5.44 -2.92
N GLU A 11 -26.14 -4.21 -2.42
CA GLU A 11 -27.31 -3.42 -2.77
C GLU A 11 -27.05 -2.63 -4.06
N GLN A 12 -27.92 -2.86 -5.05
CA GLN A 12 -27.92 -2.16 -6.34
C GLN A 12 -28.49 -0.74 -6.16
N SER A 13 -27.66 0.22 -5.83
CA SER A 13 -27.98 1.65 -6.03
C SER A 13 -26.70 2.40 -6.34
N GLY A 14 -26.68 3.09 -7.46
CA GLY A 14 -25.55 3.68 -8.18
C GLY A 14 -24.77 4.81 -7.49
N THR A 15 -24.49 4.70 -6.21
CA THR A 15 -23.53 5.51 -5.48
C THR A 15 -22.46 4.54 -4.94
N LEU A 16 -21.20 4.76 -5.27
CA LEU A 16 -20.06 4.05 -4.69
C LEU A 16 -20.00 4.35 -3.19
N LEU A 17 -20.85 3.70 -2.41
CA LEU A 17 -20.73 3.64 -0.97
C LEU A 17 -19.66 2.57 -0.68
N PHE A 18 -18.47 2.98 -0.26
CA PHE A 18 -17.54 2.07 0.37
C PHE A 18 -18.17 1.58 1.68
N PRO A 19 -18.63 0.32 1.78
CA PRO A 19 -19.46 -0.10 2.91
C PRO A 19 -18.67 -0.34 4.20
N VAL A 20 -17.35 -0.17 4.20
CA VAL A 20 -16.49 -0.36 5.36
C VAL A 20 -15.64 0.89 5.56
N ASP A 21 -15.89 1.60 6.63
CA ASP A 21 -14.89 2.54 7.17
C ASP A 21 -13.74 1.73 7.76
N LEU A 22 -12.73 1.46 6.91
CA LEU A 22 -11.54 0.69 7.29
C LEU A 22 -10.90 1.24 8.57
N LEU A 23 -10.92 2.56 8.76
CA LEU A 23 -10.32 3.20 9.91
C LEU A 23 -11.17 3.04 11.17
N ALA A 24 -12.49 3.10 11.05
CA ALA A 24 -13.38 2.80 12.18
C ALA A 24 -13.19 1.35 12.65
N GLN A 25 -13.02 0.40 11.73
CA GLN A 25 -12.74 -0.99 12.08
C GLN A 25 -11.35 -1.14 12.75
N LEU A 26 -10.32 -0.41 12.30
CA LEU A 26 -8.99 -0.44 12.92
C LEU A 26 -9.00 0.08 14.37
N ARG A 27 -9.91 1.01 14.70
CA ARG A 27 -10.03 1.58 16.05
C ARG A 27 -10.73 0.66 17.04
N ASP A 28 -11.51 -0.29 16.59
CA ASP A 28 -12.25 -1.22 17.48
C ASP A 28 -11.48 -2.54 17.63
N SER A 29 -10.73 -2.65 18.71
CA SER A 29 -9.95 -3.86 19.03
C SER A 29 -10.79 -5.13 19.24
N LYS A 30 -12.13 -5.03 19.29
CA LYS A 30 -13.04 -6.17 19.40
C LYS A 30 -13.39 -6.76 18.03
N LEU A 31 -13.16 -6.00 16.96
CA LEU A 31 -13.39 -6.46 15.62
C LEU A 31 -12.21 -7.32 15.13
N PRO A 32 -12.45 -8.21 14.16
CA PRO A 32 -11.36 -8.98 13.52
C PRO A 32 -10.36 -8.02 12.86
N PRO A 33 -9.09 -8.43 12.71
CA PRO A 33 -8.11 -7.64 11.96
C PRO A 33 -8.55 -7.45 10.51
N ILE A 34 -8.21 -6.30 9.94
CA ILE A 34 -8.41 -6.03 8.51
C ILE A 34 -7.32 -6.76 7.72
N VAL A 35 -7.75 -7.48 6.70
CA VAL A 35 -6.85 -8.18 5.76
C VAL A 35 -6.82 -7.41 4.45
N VAL A 36 -5.66 -6.82 4.14
CA VAL A 36 -5.43 -6.12 2.87
C VAL A 36 -4.64 -7.02 1.94
N ALA A 37 -5.21 -7.34 0.78
CA ALA A 37 -4.51 -8.09 -0.25
C ALA A 37 -3.64 -7.14 -1.09
N GLU A 38 -2.36 -7.45 -1.16
CA GLU A 38 -1.36 -6.71 -1.93
C GLU A 38 -1.13 -7.37 -3.28
N LEU A 39 -1.38 -6.66 -4.39
CA LEU A 39 -1.11 -7.20 -5.72
C LEU A 39 0.38 -7.15 -6.07
N SER A 40 1.09 -6.08 -5.68
CA SER A 40 2.51 -5.87 -6.05
C SER A 40 2.77 -6.15 -7.54
N GLY A 41 3.90 -6.74 -7.88
CA GLY A 41 4.22 -7.22 -9.23
C GLY A 41 3.76 -8.65 -9.54
N ASN A 42 2.87 -9.26 -8.72
CA ASN A 42 2.46 -10.66 -8.89
C ASN A 42 1.61 -10.92 -10.14
N HIS A 43 1.15 -9.86 -10.79
CA HIS A 43 0.45 -9.93 -12.08
C HIS A 43 1.38 -10.35 -13.23
N GLY A 44 2.72 -10.19 -13.09
CA GLY A 44 3.69 -10.61 -14.11
C GLY A 44 3.52 -9.94 -15.48
N GLY A 45 3.05 -8.67 -15.49
CA GLY A 45 2.82 -7.90 -16.72
C GLY A 45 1.53 -8.27 -17.47
N ASP A 46 0.57 -8.95 -16.83
CA ASP A 46 -0.68 -9.41 -17.40
C ASP A 46 -1.88 -8.80 -16.67
N LEU A 47 -2.70 -8.00 -17.36
CA LEU A 47 -3.87 -7.33 -16.79
C LEU A 47 -4.96 -8.34 -16.38
N ASP A 48 -5.20 -9.38 -17.17
CA ASP A 48 -6.24 -10.38 -16.86
C ASP A 48 -5.87 -11.13 -15.59
N LYS A 49 -4.58 -11.43 -15.41
CA LYS A 49 -4.08 -12.01 -14.17
C LYS A 49 -4.20 -11.05 -12.99
N ALA A 50 -3.95 -9.75 -13.17
CA ALA A 50 -4.16 -8.77 -12.12
C ALA A 50 -5.63 -8.69 -11.69
N ILE A 51 -6.56 -8.75 -12.64
CA ILE A 51 -8.01 -8.82 -12.39
C ILE A 51 -8.37 -10.11 -11.64
N GLU A 52 -7.84 -11.28 -12.09
CA GLU A 52 -8.07 -12.55 -11.39
C GLU A 52 -7.55 -12.52 -9.95
N LEU A 53 -6.41 -11.88 -9.68
CA LEU A 53 -5.88 -11.75 -8.32
C LEU A 53 -6.85 -10.98 -7.41
N ILE A 54 -7.55 -9.95 -7.91
CA ILE A 54 -8.60 -9.26 -7.15
C ILE A 54 -9.77 -10.20 -6.83
N ASP A 55 -10.21 -11.00 -7.82
CA ASP A 55 -11.27 -11.98 -7.61
C ASP A 55 -10.92 -12.99 -6.52
N ARG A 56 -9.70 -13.53 -6.60
CA ARG A 56 -9.20 -14.50 -5.61
C ARG A 56 -9.04 -13.87 -4.23
N ALA A 57 -8.60 -12.62 -4.14
CA ALA A 57 -8.54 -11.90 -2.88
C ALA A 57 -9.93 -11.74 -2.25
N ALA A 58 -10.92 -11.35 -3.05
CA ALA A 58 -12.32 -11.24 -2.60
C ALA A 58 -12.88 -12.59 -2.13
N GLU A 59 -12.70 -13.65 -2.92
CA GLU A 59 -13.11 -15.02 -2.57
C GLU A 59 -12.45 -15.52 -1.28
N SER A 60 -11.22 -15.09 -1.03
CA SER A 60 -10.45 -15.46 0.17
C SER A 60 -10.83 -14.63 1.41
N GLY A 61 -11.71 -13.64 1.28
CA GLY A 61 -12.21 -12.81 2.38
C GLY A 61 -11.30 -11.64 2.73
N ALA A 62 -10.54 -11.10 1.77
CA ALA A 62 -9.84 -9.83 1.97
C ALA A 62 -10.84 -8.69 2.20
N ASP A 63 -10.43 -7.70 2.99
CA ASP A 63 -11.24 -6.52 3.32
C ASP A 63 -10.90 -5.32 2.42
N ALA A 64 -9.73 -5.33 1.78
CA ALA A 64 -9.29 -4.28 0.85
C ALA A 64 -8.23 -4.79 -0.12
N ILE A 65 -8.02 -4.03 -1.20
CA ILE A 65 -6.96 -4.24 -2.19
C ILE A 65 -5.94 -3.12 -2.12
N LYS A 66 -4.64 -3.45 -2.18
CA LYS A 66 -3.58 -2.46 -2.30
C LYS A 66 -2.76 -2.67 -3.57
N LEU A 67 -2.48 -1.57 -4.26
CA LEU A 67 -1.56 -1.48 -5.39
C LEU A 67 -0.27 -0.76 -5.02
N GLN A 68 0.65 -0.74 -5.96
CA GLN A 68 1.84 0.11 -5.97
C GLN A 68 1.79 1.01 -7.19
N THR A 69 2.06 2.29 -7.02
CA THR A 69 2.00 3.29 -8.09
C THR A 69 3.34 4.01 -8.19
N TYR A 70 4.13 3.61 -9.17
CA TYR A 70 5.44 4.20 -9.47
C TYR A 70 5.77 4.06 -10.96
N LYS A 71 6.79 4.76 -11.40
CA LYS A 71 7.51 4.49 -12.64
C LYS A 71 8.93 4.06 -12.28
N PRO A 72 9.62 3.24 -13.10
CA PRO A 72 10.95 2.75 -12.76
C PRO A 72 11.95 3.87 -12.46
N ASP A 73 11.87 4.99 -13.18
CA ASP A 73 12.72 6.16 -13.06
C ASP A 73 12.37 7.07 -11.86
N THR A 74 11.22 6.87 -11.21
CA THR A 74 10.85 7.59 -9.98
C THR A 74 11.17 6.83 -8.71
N ILE A 75 11.47 5.53 -8.80
CA ILE A 75 11.80 4.69 -7.63
C ILE A 75 13.28 4.34 -7.56
N THR A 76 13.99 4.32 -8.71
CA THR A 76 15.43 4.05 -8.76
C THR A 76 16.12 4.82 -9.89
N VAL A 77 17.43 4.98 -9.76
CA VAL A 77 18.27 5.53 -10.82
C VAL A 77 18.62 4.43 -11.84
N GLU A 78 18.60 4.76 -13.12
CA GLU A 78 19.09 3.86 -14.16
C GLU A 78 20.62 3.71 -14.05
N GLY A 79 21.06 2.66 -13.36
CA GLY A 79 22.45 2.33 -13.15
C GLY A 79 22.76 0.92 -13.59
N ARG A 80 23.94 0.71 -14.18
CA ARG A 80 24.43 -0.59 -14.69
C ARG A 80 25.71 -1.05 -14.01
N ASP A 81 26.07 -0.43 -12.91
CA ASP A 81 27.21 -0.87 -12.09
C ASP A 81 26.75 -1.77 -10.92
N ASP A 82 27.73 -2.32 -10.22
CA ASP A 82 27.55 -3.25 -9.11
C ASP A 82 26.66 -2.79 -7.96
N ARG A 83 26.45 -1.48 -7.82
CA ARG A 83 25.58 -0.89 -6.76
C ARG A 83 24.10 -1.12 -7.05
N PHE A 84 23.74 -1.27 -8.33
CA PHE A 84 22.37 -1.48 -8.78
C PHE A 84 22.07 -2.93 -9.18
N LEU A 85 23.11 -3.79 -9.17
CA LEU A 85 22.94 -5.22 -9.46
C LEU A 85 22.55 -5.95 -8.18
N LEU A 86 21.42 -6.65 -8.22
CA LEU A 86 20.99 -7.55 -7.16
C LEU A 86 21.85 -8.82 -7.20
N LYS A 87 22.72 -9.00 -6.20
CA LYS A 87 23.68 -10.10 -6.18
C LYS A 87 23.12 -11.36 -5.52
N GLU A 88 22.09 -11.22 -4.67
CA GLU A 88 21.53 -12.31 -3.86
C GLU A 88 19.99 -12.23 -3.83
N GLY A 89 19.36 -13.28 -3.29
CA GLY A 89 17.92 -13.35 -3.10
C GLY A 89 17.13 -13.74 -4.34
N LEU A 90 15.82 -13.48 -4.32
CA LEU A 90 14.87 -13.92 -5.34
C LEU A 90 15.11 -13.32 -6.73
N TRP A 91 15.75 -12.16 -6.79
CA TRP A 91 15.95 -11.38 -8.02
C TRP A 91 17.43 -11.25 -8.40
N ALA A 92 18.29 -12.17 -7.88
CA ALA A 92 19.72 -12.15 -8.18
C ALA A 92 19.99 -12.13 -9.68
N GLY A 93 20.94 -11.31 -10.10
CA GLY A 93 21.34 -11.13 -11.51
C GLY A 93 20.56 -10.07 -12.26
N LYS A 94 19.54 -9.43 -11.68
CA LYS A 94 18.81 -8.30 -12.28
C LYS A 94 19.35 -6.96 -11.78
N TYR A 95 19.28 -5.95 -12.61
CA TYR A 95 19.44 -4.55 -12.18
C TYR A 95 18.13 -4.03 -11.57
N LEU A 96 18.22 -3.15 -10.58
CA LEU A 96 17.04 -2.57 -9.90
C LEU A 96 16.05 -1.95 -10.88
N SER A 97 16.52 -1.16 -11.87
CA SER A 97 15.65 -0.54 -12.87
C SER A 97 14.90 -1.55 -13.73
N GLU A 98 15.52 -2.68 -14.07
CA GLU A 98 14.87 -3.77 -14.80
C GLU A 98 13.81 -4.45 -13.96
N LEU A 99 14.13 -4.74 -12.72
CA LEU A 99 13.19 -5.36 -11.79
C LEU A 99 11.95 -4.46 -11.59
N TYR A 100 12.15 -3.18 -11.36
CA TYR A 100 11.02 -2.25 -11.18
C TYR A 100 10.21 -2.05 -12.45
N ALA A 101 10.84 -2.07 -13.63
CA ALA A 101 10.10 -2.02 -14.90
C ALA A 101 9.23 -3.27 -15.14
N GLU A 102 9.70 -4.45 -14.76
CA GLU A 102 8.95 -5.70 -14.85
C GLU A 102 7.81 -5.79 -13.82
N ALA A 103 8.03 -5.25 -12.62
CA ALA A 103 7.12 -5.40 -11.49
C ALA A 103 6.10 -4.26 -11.38
N MET A 104 6.29 -3.14 -12.09
CA MET A 104 5.37 -2.00 -11.98
C MET A 104 3.96 -2.37 -12.47
N THR A 105 2.94 -1.85 -11.79
CA THR A 105 1.58 -1.85 -12.30
C THR A 105 1.45 -0.71 -13.30
N PRO A 106 1.20 -0.98 -14.62
CA PRO A 106 0.97 0.09 -15.59
C PRO A 106 -0.14 1.04 -15.12
N TRP A 107 0.08 2.34 -15.28
CA TRP A 107 -0.85 3.32 -14.72
C TRP A 107 -2.25 3.24 -15.33
N GLU A 108 -2.34 2.89 -16.61
CA GLU A 108 -3.60 2.65 -17.30
C GLU A 108 -4.42 1.46 -16.75
N TRP A 109 -3.80 0.59 -15.94
CA TRP A 109 -4.51 -0.52 -15.31
C TRP A 109 -5.24 -0.13 -14.04
N HIS A 110 -4.90 1.00 -13.42
CA HIS A 110 -5.49 1.40 -12.14
C HIS A 110 -7.01 1.53 -12.21
N ALA A 111 -7.55 2.15 -13.27
CA ALA A 111 -8.99 2.30 -13.44
C ALA A 111 -9.73 0.95 -13.56
N PRO A 112 -9.36 0.03 -14.49
CA PRO A 112 -10.02 -1.28 -14.56
C PRO A 112 -9.84 -2.13 -13.29
N LEU A 113 -8.70 -2.03 -12.59
CA LEU A 113 -8.49 -2.73 -11.32
C LEU A 113 -9.40 -2.16 -10.22
N ALA A 114 -9.54 -0.84 -10.14
CA ALA A 114 -10.46 -0.20 -9.20
C ALA A 114 -11.92 -0.57 -9.47
N GLU A 115 -12.33 -0.59 -10.75
CA GLU A 115 -13.66 -1.03 -11.13
C GLU A 115 -13.90 -2.49 -10.69
N ARG A 116 -12.92 -3.38 -10.90
CA ARG A 116 -13.04 -4.79 -10.49
C ARG A 116 -13.14 -4.93 -8.98
N SER A 117 -12.32 -4.21 -8.22
CA SER A 117 -12.37 -4.19 -6.76
C SER A 117 -13.72 -3.70 -6.25
N ALA A 118 -14.25 -2.63 -6.86
CA ALA A 118 -15.55 -2.07 -6.50
C ALA A 118 -16.70 -3.04 -6.74
N ARG A 119 -16.66 -3.87 -7.80
CA ARG A 119 -17.66 -4.92 -8.05
C ARG A 119 -17.74 -5.96 -6.92
N HIS A 120 -16.65 -6.17 -6.19
CA HIS A 120 -16.60 -7.02 -5.00
C HIS A 120 -16.88 -6.25 -3.70
N GLY A 121 -17.14 -4.93 -3.78
CA GLY A 121 -17.33 -4.09 -2.60
C GLY A 121 -16.05 -3.87 -1.80
N LEU A 122 -14.87 -4.09 -2.39
CA LEU A 122 -13.58 -3.91 -1.75
C LEU A 122 -13.03 -2.51 -2.05
N PRO A 123 -12.69 -1.71 -1.03
CA PRO A 123 -11.94 -0.48 -1.23
C PRO A 123 -10.56 -0.80 -1.81
N LEU A 124 -10.12 0.02 -2.78
CA LEU A 124 -8.81 -0.05 -3.37
C LEU A 124 -8.04 1.21 -3.06
N PHE A 125 -6.80 1.06 -2.62
CA PHE A 125 -5.86 2.14 -2.39
C PHE A 125 -4.46 1.76 -2.89
N SER A 126 -3.52 2.69 -2.85
CA SER A 126 -2.17 2.43 -3.37
C SER A 126 -1.07 3.02 -2.51
N SER A 127 0.14 2.52 -2.71
CA SER A 127 1.38 3.15 -2.26
C SER A 127 1.97 3.96 -3.43
N PRO A 128 1.97 5.30 -3.38
CA PRO A 128 2.77 6.12 -4.27
C PRO A 128 4.24 6.08 -3.84
N PHE A 129 5.17 6.31 -4.78
CA PHE A 129 6.60 6.37 -4.51
C PHE A 129 7.22 7.73 -4.84
N ASP A 130 6.44 8.62 -5.45
CA ASP A 130 6.81 10.00 -5.76
C ASP A 130 5.59 10.91 -5.85
N GLU A 131 5.82 12.22 -6.01
CA GLU A 131 4.75 13.21 -6.06
C GLU A 131 3.86 13.08 -7.31
N SER A 132 4.39 12.59 -8.44
CA SER A 132 3.60 12.42 -9.66
C SER A 132 2.62 11.25 -9.54
N ALA A 133 3.00 10.22 -8.77
CA ALA A 133 2.11 9.12 -8.43
C ALA A 133 0.94 9.57 -7.55
N VAL A 134 1.16 10.53 -6.64
CA VAL A 134 0.06 11.12 -5.85
C VAL A 134 -0.91 11.89 -6.74
N ASP A 135 -0.40 12.73 -7.68
CA ASP A 135 -1.26 13.45 -8.63
C ASP A 135 -2.11 12.48 -9.45
N PHE A 136 -1.46 11.48 -10.04
CA PHE A 136 -2.14 10.47 -10.83
C PHE A 136 -3.24 9.75 -10.04
N LEU A 137 -2.96 9.36 -8.79
CA LEU A 137 -3.93 8.67 -7.94
C LEU A 137 -5.13 9.57 -7.59
N GLU A 138 -4.91 10.86 -7.34
CA GLU A 138 -6.02 11.81 -7.10
C GLU A 138 -6.88 12.02 -8.35
N GLU A 139 -6.25 12.14 -9.52
CA GLU A 139 -6.96 12.36 -10.77
C GLU A 139 -7.73 11.12 -11.26
N SER A 140 -7.15 9.92 -11.08
CA SER A 140 -7.68 8.69 -11.69
C SER A 140 -8.54 7.84 -10.76
N LEU A 141 -8.26 7.82 -9.44
CA LEU A 141 -8.90 6.92 -8.49
C LEU A 141 -9.53 7.63 -7.29
N SER A 142 -8.97 8.75 -6.87
CA SER A 142 -9.31 9.39 -5.60
C SER A 142 -9.41 8.36 -4.44
N PRO A 143 -8.31 7.66 -4.09
CA PRO A 143 -8.35 6.55 -3.14
C PRO A 143 -8.83 7.02 -1.76
N PRO A 144 -9.43 6.14 -0.94
CA PRO A 144 -9.94 6.51 0.38
C PRO A 144 -8.84 6.85 1.39
N LEU A 145 -7.64 6.36 1.18
CA LEU A 145 -6.45 6.57 2.02
C LEU A 145 -5.18 6.31 1.21
N TYR A 146 -4.04 6.68 1.77
CA TYR A 146 -2.72 6.42 1.19
C TYR A 146 -1.90 5.46 2.05
N LYS A 147 -1.06 4.64 1.39
CA LYS A 147 -0.04 3.85 2.05
C LYS A 147 1.33 4.44 1.75
N VAL A 148 2.11 4.69 2.80
CA VAL A 148 3.51 5.08 2.68
C VAL A 148 4.37 3.86 3.04
N ALA A 149 5.24 3.44 2.13
CA ALA A 149 6.15 2.32 2.38
C ALA A 149 7.32 2.76 3.26
N SER A 150 8.02 1.80 3.87
CA SER A 150 9.06 2.10 4.87
C SER A 150 10.19 2.96 4.35
N PHE A 151 10.61 2.73 3.11
CA PHE A 151 11.70 3.47 2.48
C PHE A 151 11.29 4.91 2.08
N GLU A 152 10.00 5.17 1.91
CA GLU A 152 9.44 6.47 1.52
C GLU A 152 9.06 7.35 2.71
N LEU A 153 9.21 6.85 3.96
CA LEU A 153 8.84 7.62 5.15
C LEU A 153 9.61 8.94 5.29
N ASN A 154 10.82 9.02 4.75
CA ASN A 154 11.65 10.22 4.74
C ASN A 154 11.50 11.05 3.45
N HIS A 155 10.61 10.69 2.54
CA HIS A 155 10.33 11.45 1.33
C HIS A 155 9.36 12.61 1.64
N PHE A 156 9.84 13.61 2.37
CA PHE A 156 8.98 14.70 2.87
C PHE A 156 8.20 15.46 1.79
N PRO A 157 8.72 15.75 0.58
CA PRO A 157 7.91 16.36 -0.48
C PRO A 157 6.65 15.53 -0.80
N MET A 158 6.79 14.22 -0.94
CA MET A 158 5.65 13.32 -1.17
C MET A 158 4.71 13.27 0.04
N LEU A 159 5.24 13.19 1.27
CA LEU A 159 4.40 13.19 2.49
C LEU A 159 3.55 14.46 2.59
N ARG A 160 4.13 15.64 2.33
CA ARG A 160 3.40 16.91 2.30
C ARG A 160 2.30 16.92 1.25
N LYS A 161 2.57 16.35 0.09
CA LYS A 161 1.61 16.26 -1.00
C LYS A 161 0.44 15.34 -0.63
N ILE A 162 0.73 14.17 -0.10
CA ILE A 162 -0.27 13.24 0.43
C ILE A 162 -1.12 13.93 1.52
N ALA A 163 -0.49 14.57 2.50
CA ALA A 163 -1.18 15.22 3.60
C ALA A 163 -2.19 16.29 3.12
N ARG A 164 -1.82 17.06 2.09
CA ARG A 164 -2.69 18.10 1.48
C ARG A 164 -3.92 17.54 0.77
N THR A 165 -3.97 16.24 0.47
CA THR A 165 -5.20 15.60 -0.04
C THR A 165 -6.29 15.52 1.02
N GLY A 166 -5.96 15.71 2.30
CA GLY A 166 -6.89 15.58 3.42
C GLY A 166 -7.31 14.12 3.70
N LYS A 167 -6.58 13.15 3.17
CA LYS A 167 -6.87 11.73 3.32
C LYS A 167 -5.97 11.08 4.39
N PRO A 168 -6.47 10.02 5.05
CA PRO A 168 -5.70 9.24 6.03
C PRO A 168 -4.49 8.55 5.41
N VAL A 169 -3.49 8.26 6.27
CA VAL A 169 -2.24 7.61 5.87
C VAL A 169 -1.96 6.38 6.73
N LEU A 170 -1.68 5.25 6.08
CA LEU A 170 -1.06 4.08 6.69
C LEU A 170 0.46 4.15 6.42
N ALA A 171 1.28 4.41 7.43
CA ALA A 171 2.71 4.61 7.29
C ALA A 171 3.51 3.43 7.88
N SER A 172 4.30 2.75 7.06
CA SER A 172 5.25 1.72 7.52
C SER A 172 6.53 2.33 8.04
N VAL A 173 7.07 1.79 9.15
CA VAL A 173 8.23 2.35 9.84
C VAL A 173 9.41 1.38 9.97
N GLY A 174 9.44 0.30 9.19
CA GLY A 174 10.36 -0.83 9.37
C GLY A 174 11.85 -0.53 9.24
N VAL A 175 12.24 0.58 8.61
CA VAL A 175 13.67 0.97 8.43
C VAL A 175 13.98 2.33 9.03
N SER A 176 13.07 2.92 9.79
CA SER A 176 13.19 4.28 10.32
C SER A 176 13.55 4.30 11.79
N THR A 177 14.39 5.26 12.16
CA THR A 177 14.66 5.59 13.56
C THR A 177 13.46 6.29 14.22
N GLY A 178 13.44 6.35 15.56
CA GLY A 178 12.40 7.08 16.28
C GLY A 178 12.31 8.56 15.90
N GLU A 179 13.45 9.21 15.65
CA GLU A 179 13.52 10.63 15.24
C GLU A 179 12.96 10.84 13.83
N GLU A 180 13.25 9.92 12.91
CA GLU A 180 12.70 9.96 11.54
C GLU A 180 11.20 9.76 11.53
N ILE A 181 10.68 8.84 12.37
CA ILE A 181 9.25 8.64 12.53
C ILE A 181 8.58 9.91 13.04
N GLU A 182 9.10 10.51 14.13
CA GLU A 182 8.53 11.75 14.68
C GLU A 182 8.52 12.88 13.65
N ARG A 183 9.59 13.02 12.88
CA ARG A 183 9.68 14.03 11.83
C ARG A 183 8.65 13.79 10.72
N ALA A 184 8.47 12.54 10.31
CA ALA A 184 7.46 12.18 9.30
C ALA A 184 6.04 12.45 9.81
N LEU A 185 5.75 12.11 11.07
CA LEU A 185 4.48 12.40 11.71
C LEU A 185 4.20 13.91 11.77
N GLN A 186 5.22 14.71 12.12
CA GLN A 186 5.11 16.16 12.17
C GLN A 186 4.80 16.73 10.77
N GLU A 187 5.53 16.29 9.73
CA GLU A 187 5.29 16.71 8.35
C GLU A 187 3.86 16.39 7.89
N LEU A 188 3.37 15.20 8.19
CA LEU A 188 2.00 14.82 7.83
C LEU A 188 0.95 15.66 8.56
N ARG A 189 1.11 15.88 9.88
CA ARG A 189 0.20 16.68 10.72
C ARG A 189 0.17 18.14 10.30
N ASP A 190 1.34 18.76 10.11
CA ASP A 190 1.47 20.18 9.75
C ASP A 190 0.86 20.51 8.38
N HIS A 191 0.74 19.50 7.50
CA HIS A 191 0.21 19.68 6.15
C HIS A 191 -1.22 19.14 5.97
N GLY A 192 -1.91 18.77 7.07
CA GLY A 192 -3.35 18.51 7.05
C GLY A 192 -3.78 17.05 6.96
N CYS A 193 -2.88 16.08 7.19
CA CYS A 193 -3.27 14.68 7.28
C CYS A 193 -4.21 14.48 8.48
N PRO A 194 -5.46 14.00 8.27
CA PRO A 194 -6.44 13.90 9.35
C PRO A 194 -6.19 12.75 10.32
N GLU A 195 -5.56 11.68 9.84
CA GLU A 195 -5.30 10.47 10.62
C GLU A 195 -4.10 9.71 10.08
N ILE A 196 -3.26 9.24 10.99
CA ILE A 196 -2.06 8.47 10.67
C ILE A 196 -2.09 7.18 11.46
N VAL A 197 -1.93 6.05 10.77
CA VAL A 197 -1.77 4.73 11.37
C VAL A 197 -0.35 4.25 11.10
N LEU A 198 0.41 3.98 12.15
CA LEU A 198 1.75 3.42 12.03
C LEU A 198 1.69 1.90 11.88
N LEU A 199 2.46 1.36 10.94
CA LEU A 199 2.59 -0.07 10.73
C LEU A 199 3.99 -0.53 11.11
N HIS A 200 4.07 -1.39 12.12
CA HIS A 200 5.29 -2.11 12.44
C HIS A 200 5.56 -3.16 11.36
N CYS A 201 6.73 -3.15 10.76
CA CYS A 201 7.07 -4.10 9.72
C CYS A 201 8.57 -4.40 9.67
N VAL A 202 8.91 -5.56 9.13
CA VAL A 202 10.27 -5.95 8.76
C VAL A 202 10.40 -5.78 7.27
N SER A 203 11.32 -4.91 6.83
CA SER A 203 11.50 -4.57 5.40
C SER A 203 12.53 -5.50 4.73
N GLU A 204 12.43 -6.80 5.01
CA GLU A 204 13.25 -7.87 4.42
C GLU A 204 12.34 -8.92 3.77
N TYR A 205 12.75 -9.44 2.61
CA TYR A 205 11.97 -10.39 1.82
C TYR A 205 12.80 -11.62 1.44
N PRO A 206 12.54 -12.82 2.05
CA PRO A 206 11.54 -13.05 3.09
C PRO A 206 12.01 -12.58 4.48
N ALA A 207 11.10 -12.09 5.30
CA ALA A 207 11.39 -11.77 6.69
C ALA A 207 11.51 -13.04 7.54
N LYS A 208 12.44 -13.04 8.50
CA LYS A 208 12.61 -14.15 9.44
C LYS A 208 11.80 -13.89 10.71
N PRO A 209 11.21 -14.94 11.34
CA PRO A 209 10.41 -14.78 12.55
C PRO A 209 11.15 -14.08 13.71
N GLU A 210 12.45 -14.31 13.86
CA GLU A 210 13.29 -13.68 14.88
C GLU A 210 13.42 -12.16 14.73
N ASP A 211 13.22 -11.64 13.52
CA ASP A 211 13.33 -10.20 13.21
C ASP A 211 12.01 -9.45 13.41
N PHE A 212 10.91 -10.14 13.75
CA PHE A 212 9.59 -9.53 13.86
C PHE A 212 9.45 -8.54 15.01
N HIS A 213 10.15 -8.72 16.11
CA HIS A 213 10.17 -7.82 17.28
C HIS A 213 8.78 -7.29 17.68
N LEU A 214 7.74 -8.13 17.68
CA LEU A 214 6.34 -7.74 17.88
C LEU A 214 6.10 -7.02 19.24
N HIS A 215 6.98 -7.23 20.23
CA HIS A 215 6.93 -6.56 21.51
C HIS A 215 7.19 -5.04 21.43
N ASP A 216 7.70 -4.52 20.29
CA ASP A 216 7.89 -3.09 20.08
C ASP A 216 6.63 -2.38 19.57
N MET A 217 5.61 -3.11 19.11
CA MET A 217 4.37 -2.52 18.62
C MET A 217 3.67 -1.58 19.60
N PRO A 218 3.54 -1.89 20.92
CA PRO A 218 2.93 -0.97 21.87
C PRO A 218 3.60 0.40 21.93
N ARG A 219 4.93 0.45 21.78
CA ARG A 219 5.69 1.71 21.78
C ARG A 219 5.38 2.61 20.58
N LEU A 220 4.95 2.02 19.45
CA LEU A 220 4.47 2.81 18.32
C LEU A 220 3.12 3.46 18.60
N GLY A 221 2.25 2.80 19.36
CA GLY A 221 0.95 3.34 19.75
C GLY A 221 1.00 4.50 20.73
N GLU A 222 2.16 4.79 21.34
CA GLU A 222 2.38 5.92 22.26
C GLU A 222 2.78 7.22 21.53
N ARG A 223 3.01 7.18 20.21
CA ARG A 223 3.46 8.31 19.39
C ARG A 223 2.27 9.00 18.70
#